data_85d229531b1fbdfc9654f1d962bd14d6
#
_entry.id   85d229531b1fbdfc9654f1d962bd14d6
#
_cell.length_a   1.000
_cell.length_b   1.000
_cell.length_c   1.000
_cell.angle_alpha   90.00
_cell.angle_beta   90.00
_cell.angle_gamma   90.00
#
_symmetry.space_group_name_H-M   'P 1'
#
loop_
_entity.id
_entity.type
_entity.pdbx_description
1 polymer ?
#
loop_
_entity_poly.entity_id
_entity_poly.type
_entity_poly.pdbx_seq_one_letter_code
_entity_poly.pdbx_strand_id
1 'polypeptide(L)'
;MKNTNDFDGINDSVLINEMIKNRDADGIVIIPPRNLLSETERDYWLLDSAILLPSNTTVVLQNCTIKLSDKCRDNFFRSANCGMGIEYPERLENIHIRGEGKSVLLGADHPRAVGDGTKILSNPCPYMDEDLCKYADWIPEERRLAKKLKFCDKHDHSFGTDAGKENESQMGDWRGIGILLANVEHFSISNINIVESHGWGISLEACSYGTVTNIEFDACMYKEIDGMLHNMENQDGVDIRMGCHHITVSDIYGRTGDDMVALTAIASPQFHLGGAIKQTEVMHNDWSKREEGIHDIIIRNVRGYSQLCHIVRLLACNTRIWNVEIEGVFDTPPEGIKHSSTIFVGEKQDSLYGKILPGSVSNISIANVICNSKKAIYVAGYLSDSVITNVINKNPDCPTLGVYHEDGLVNVKACNIH
;
A
#
# COMPACT_ATOMS: atom_id res chain seq x y z
N MET A 1 -9.12 12.56 39.36
CA MET A 1 -9.19 13.11 38.00
C MET A 1 -7.78 13.44 37.57
N LYS A 2 -7.30 12.79 36.52
CA LYS A 2 -6.03 13.17 35.92
C LYS A 2 -6.27 14.38 35.04
N ASN A 3 -5.45 15.39 35.17
CA ASN A 3 -5.54 16.63 34.41
C ASN A 3 -5.23 16.32 32.92
N THR A 4 -5.87 17.02 31.97
CA THR A 4 -5.57 16.91 30.54
C THR A 4 -4.09 17.12 30.23
N ASN A 5 -3.40 17.93 31.00
CA ASN A 5 -1.95 18.12 30.92
C ASN A 5 -1.14 16.88 31.28
N ASP A 6 -1.69 15.94 32.07
CA ASP A 6 -1.01 14.68 32.41
C ASP A 6 -1.02 13.70 31.21
N PHE A 7 -1.92 13.90 30.25
CA PHE A 7 -2.00 13.13 29.01
C PHE A 7 -1.25 13.78 27.85
N ASP A 8 -1.10 15.09 27.85
CA ASP A 8 -0.29 15.79 26.85
C ASP A 8 1.23 15.51 27.00
N GLY A 9 1.64 15.02 28.15
CA GLY A 9 3.00 14.54 28.38
C GLY A 9 3.22 13.06 28.06
N ILE A 10 2.16 12.28 27.86
CA ILE A 10 2.24 10.88 27.46
C ILE A 10 1.79 10.79 26.01
N ASN A 11 2.70 10.43 25.12
CA ASN A 11 2.45 10.14 23.73
C ASN A 11 1.38 9.01 23.64
N ASP A 12 0.36 9.23 22.84
CA ASP A 12 -0.74 8.26 22.66
C ASP A 12 -0.21 6.89 22.18
N SER A 13 0.87 6.88 21.40
CA SER A 13 1.53 5.63 20.97
C SER A 13 2.02 4.82 22.18
N VAL A 14 2.61 5.50 23.17
CA VAL A 14 3.10 4.84 24.40
C VAL A 14 1.92 4.27 25.18
N LEU A 15 0.86 5.04 25.32
CA LEU A 15 -0.35 4.60 26.04
C LEU A 15 -0.97 3.35 25.41
N ILE A 16 -1.16 3.36 24.10
CA ILE A 16 -1.76 2.22 23.37
C ILE A 16 -0.81 1.00 23.44
N ASN A 17 0.50 1.20 23.26
CA ASN A 17 1.45 0.09 23.38
C ASN A 17 1.48 -0.50 24.81
N GLU A 18 1.33 0.31 25.85
CA GLU A 18 1.20 -0.19 27.23
C GLU A 18 -0.14 -0.93 27.45
N MET A 19 -1.24 -0.50 26.81
CA MET A 19 -2.49 -1.26 26.82
C MET A 19 -2.31 -2.64 26.18
N ILE A 20 -1.61 -2.72 25.05
CA ILE A 20 -1.33 -3.99 24.35
C ILE A 20 -0.42 -4.88 25.21
N LYS A 21 0.60 -4.32 25.80
CA LYS A 21 1.53 -5.05 26.68
C LYS A 21 0.83 -5.65 27.91
N ASN A 22 -0.12 -4.92 28.47
CA ASN A 22 -0.87 -5.31 29.66
C ASN A 22 -2.26 -5.90 29.34
N ARG A 23 -2.47 -6.38 28.10
CA ARG A 23 -3.73 -7.00 27.70
C ARG A 23 -4.04 -8.25 28.51
N ASP A 24 -5.31 -8.54 28.64
CA ASP A 24 -5.80 -9.75 29.29
C ASP A 24 -5.46 -11.01 28.49
N ALA A 25 -5.73 -12.17 29.06
CA ALA A 25 -5.41 -13.47 28.47
C ALA A 25 -6.17 -13.76 27.17
N ASP A 26 -7.28 -13.05 26.90
CA ASP A 26 -8.02 -13.12 25.63
C ASP A 26 -7.33 -12.36 24.48
N GLY A 27 -6.33 -11.55 24.79
CA GLY A 27 -5.54 -10.82 23.81
C GLY A 27 -6.25 -9.61 23.20
N ILE A 28 -7.43 -9.23 23.69
CA ILE A 28 -8.26 -8.18 23.08
C ILE A 28 -7.91 -6.82 23.69
N VAL A 29 -7.67 -5.84 22.82
CA VAL A 29 -7.48 -4.43 23.21
C VAL A 29 -8.47 -3.57 22.43
N ILE A 30 -9.31 -2.84 23.14
CA ILE A 30 -10.28 -1.93 22.54
C ILE A 30 -9.72 -0.51 22.60
N ILE A 31 -9.67 0.15 21.44
CA ILE A 31 -9.29 1.56 21.29
C ILE A 31 -10.58 2.35 21.03
N PRO A 32 -11.17 2.98 22.05
CA PRO A 32 -12.40 3.78 21.91
C PRO A 32 -12.06 5.18 21.37
N PRO A 33 -13.07 6.04 21.12
CA PRO A 33 -12.83 7.45 20.85
C PRO A 33 -11.93 8.08 21.92
N ARG A 34 -10.97 8.91 21.50
CA ARG A 34 -9.94 9.46 22.39
C ARG A 34 -10.50 10.25 23.56
N ASN A 35 -11.51 11.05 23.31
CA ASN A 35 -12.17 11.90 24.29
C ASN A 35 -12.96 11.14 25.37
N LEU A 36 -13.23 9.84 25.18
CA LEU A 36 -13.89 9.01 26.20
C LEU A 36 -12.92 8.51 27.28
N LEU A 37 -11.61 8.47 27.00
CA LEU A 37 -10.59 8.04 27.96
C LEU A 37 -9.93 9.19 28.72
N SER A 38 -10.08 10.43 28.26
CA SER A 38 -9.50 11.60 28.90
C SER A 38 -10.36 12.84 28.62
N GLU A 39 -10.30 13.81 29.50
CA GLU A 39 -10.95 15.10 29.35
C GLU A 39 -10.24 16.00 28.29
N THR A 40 -9.82 15.43 27.17
CA THR A 40 -9.23 16.18 26.08
C THR A 40 -10.31 16.59 25.08
N GLU A 41 -10.21 17.78 24.51
CA GLU A 41 -11.07 18.22 23.40
C GLU A 41 -10.77 17.46 22.11
N ARG A 42 -9.59 16.83 22.02
CA ARG A 42 -9.17 16.06 20.86
C ARG A 42 -9.93 14.73 20.79
N ASP A 43 -10.64 14.50 19.71
CA ASP A 43 -11.44 13.29 19.47
C ASP A 43 -10.67 12.17 18.75
N TYR A 44 -9.39 12.39 18.39
CA TYR A 44 -8.53 11.41 17.71
C TYR A 44 -7.29 11.10 18.53
N TRP A 45 -6.76 9.88 18.33
CA TRP A 45 -5.47 9.43 18.83
C TRP A 45 -4.35 9.98 17.95
N LEU A 46 -3.27 10.50 18.54
CA LEU A 46 -2.14 11.06 17.80
C LEU A 46 -0.89 10.22 18.03
N LEU A 47 -0.40 9.59 16.97
CA LEU A 47 0.75 8.70 17.04
C LEU A 47 2.03 9.39 16.61
N ASP A 48 3.08 9.31 17.42
CA ASP A 48 4.45 9.68 17.09
C ASP A 48 5.30 8.46 16.69
N SER A 49 4.82 7.25 16.94
CA SER A 49 5.45 5.97 16.59
C SER A 49 4.41 4.88 16.42
N ALA A 50 4.78 3.76 15.83
CA ALA A 50 3.88 2.66 15.56
C ALA A 50 3.30 2.00 16.82
N ILE A 51 2.09 1.48 16.69
CA ILE A 51 1.50 0.52 17.60
C ILE A 51 2.04 -0.86 17.24
N LEU A 52 2.73 -1.51 18.19
CA LEU A 52 3.39 -2.79 17.98
C LEU A 52 2.48 -3.95 18.36
N LEU A 53 2.33 -4.89 17.44
CA LEU A 53 1.42 -6.03 17.56
C LEU A 53 2.19 -7.34 17.81
N PRO A 54 2.27 -7.83 19.05
CA PRO A 54 2.82 -9.16 19.32
C PRO A 54 1.82 -10.26 18.98
N SER A 55 2.24 -11.51 18.99
CA SER A 55 1.36 -12.68 18.78
C SER A 55 0.16 -12.66 19.73
N ASN A 56 -0.95 -13.24 19.30
CA ASN A 56 -2.18 -13.35 20.07
C ASN A 56 -2.72 -11.98 20.51
N THR A 57 -2.83 -11.07 19.55
CA THR A 57 -3.33 -9.70 19.77
C THR A 57 -4.47 -9.39 18.84
N THR A 58 -5.60 -8.98 19.39
CA THR A 58 -6.73 -8.42 18.64
C THR A 58 -6.92 -6.97 19.04
N VAL A 59 -6.72 -6.04 18.11
CA VAL A 59 -7.02 -4.63 18.29
C VAL A 59 -8.39 -4.32 17.69
N VAL A 60 -9.26 -3.75 18.50
CA VAL A 60 -10.59 -3.29 18.09
C VAL A 60 -10.61 -1.77 18.09
N LEU A 61 -10.75 -1.19 16.90
CA LEU A 61 -10.90 0.25 16.72
C LEU A 61 -12.39 0.61 16.81
N GLN A 62 -12.82 1.14 17.94
CA GLN A 62 -14.24 1.36 18.20
C GLN A 62 -14.63 2.82 17.96
N ASN A 63 -15.23 3.14 16.80
CA ASN A 63 -15.63 4.49 16.43
C ASN A 63 -14.53 5.54 16.66
N CYS A 64 -13.30 5.24 16.32
CA CYS A 64 -12.18 6.09 16.62
C CYS A 64 -11.37 6.47 15.38
N THR A 65 -10.69 7.59 15.47
CA THR A 65 -9.68 8.04 14.50
C THR A 65 -8.31 7.94 15.14
N ILE A 66 -7.38 7.30 14.41
CA ILE A 66 -5.96 7.29 14.75
C ILE A 66 -5.25 8.11 13.67
N LYS A 67 -4.58 9.18 14.09
CA LYS A 67 -3.85 10.10 13.20
C LYS A 67 -2.35 10.00 13.46
N LEU A 68 -1.56 10.00 12.39
CA LEU A 68 -0.12 10.17 12.52
C LEU A 68 0.20 11.64 12.79
N SER A 69 1.14 11.90 13.69
CA SER A 69 1.66 13.25 13.89
C SER A 69 2.67 13.62 12.79
N ASP A 70 2.93 14.91 12.62
CA ASP A 70 3.95 15.40 11.68
C ASP A 70 5.37 14.94 12.07
N LYS A 71 5.57 14.50 13.32
CA LYS A 71 6.82 13.92 13.80
C LYS A 71 6.95 12.44 13.53
N CYS A 72 5.82 11.77 13.23
CA CYS A 72 5.79 10.33 13.07
C CYS A 72 6.61 9.89 11.84
N ARG A 73 7.50 8.96 12.05
CA ARG A 73 8.33 8.32 11.04
C ARG A 73 8.15 6.80 11.10
N ASP A 74 6.92 6.38 11.31
CA ASP A 74 6.58 4.99 11.58
C ASP A 74 5.18 4.68 11.03
N ASN A 75 4.76 3.45 11.14
CA ASN A 75 3.48 2.91 10.73
C ASN A 75 2.34 3.32 11.70
N PHE A 76 1.09 3.15 11.33
CA PHE A 76 -0.01 3.11 12.32
C PHE A 76 0.13 1.85 13.18
N PHE A 77 0.23 0.70 12.52
CA PHE A 77 0.40 -0.60 13.15
C PHE A 77 1.55 -1.36 12.49
N ARG A 78 2.30 -2.07 13.29
CA ARG A 78 3.34 -2.95 12.81
C ARG A 78 3.44 -4.21 13.66
N SER A 79 3.71 -5.35 13.02
CA SER A 79 4.04 -6.57 13.78
C SER A 79 5.29 -6.34 14.64
N ALA A 80 5.26 -6.76 15.89
CA ALA A 80 6.30 -6.42 16.88
C ALA A 80 7.66 -7.07 16.62
N ASN A 81 7.72 -8.01 15.68
CA ASN A 81 8.93 -8.74 15.29
C ASN A 81 9.80 -7.98 14.28
N CYS A 82 9.36 -6.85 13.74
CA CYS A 82 10.11 -6.08 12.78
C CYS A 82 10.31 -4.63 13.20
N GLY A 83 11.36 -4.00 12.71
CA GLY A 83 11.71 -2.63 13.07
C GLY A 83 13.17 -2.32 12.81
N MET A 84 13.59 -1.12 13.18
CA MET A 84 14.98 -0.69 13.04
C MET A 84 15.94 -1.63 13.74
N GLY A 85 16.91 -2.15 12.99
CA GLY A 85 17.93 -3.08 13.49
C GLY A 85 17.49 -4.53 13.61
N ILE A 86 16.27 -4.89 13.19
CA ILE A 86 15.80 -6.27 13.10
C ILE A 86 15.90 -6.71 11.64
N GLU A 87 16.85 -7.57 11.31
CA GLU A 87 17.08 -8.04 9.94
C GLU A 87 16.28 -9.29 9.59
N TYR A 88 15.98 -10.11 10.59
CA TYR A 88 15.31 -11.40 10.44
C TYR A 88 14.12 -11.49 11.40
N PRO A 89 12.97 -10.96 11.02
CA PRO A 89 11.76 -11.01 11.83
C PRO A 89 11.40 -12.45 12.18
N GLU A 90 11.29 -12.73 13.48
CA GLU A 90 10.77 -14.01 13.96
C GLU A 90 9.29 -14.17 13.61
N ARG A 91 8.82 -15.41 13.49
CA ARG A 91 7.41 -15.68 13.20
C ARG A 91 6.51 -15.25 14.35
N LEU A 92 5.46 -14.52 14.01
CA LEU A 92 4.33 -14.22 14.89
C LEU A 92 3.06 -14.90 14.39
N GLU A 93 2.06 -14.98 15.24
CA GLU A 93 0.78 -15.60 14.92
C GLU A 93 -0.42 -14.91 15.61
N ASN A 94 -1.61 -15.08 15.04
CA ASN A 94 -2.87 -14.61 15.60
C ASN A 94 -2.87 -13.09 15.87
N ILE A 95 -2.70 -12.29 14.82
CA ILE A 95 -2.74 -10.83 14.88
C ILE A 95 -3.96 -10.33 14.13
N HIS A 96 -4.83 -9.60 14.82
CA HIS A 96 -6.06 -9.11 14.25
C HIS A 96 -6.26 -7.61 14.50
N ILE A 97 -6.66 -6.87 13.46
CA ILE A 97 -7.04 -5.47 13.54
C ILE A 97 -8.44 -5.35 12.94
N ARG A 98 -9.40 -4.89 13.70
CA ARG A 98 -10.75 -4.71 13.19
C ARG A 98 -11.37 -3.40 13.63
N GLY A 99 -12.09 -2.77 12.72
CA GLY A 99 -12.91 -1.61 13.03
C GLY A 99 -14.32 -2.01 13.47
N GLU A 100 -14.87 -1.26 14.41
CA GLU A 100 -16.27 -1.29 14.80
C GLU A 100 -16.86 0.11 14.65
N GLY A 101 -17.89 0.24 13.82
CA GLY A 101 -18.43 1.54 13.42
C GLY A 101 -17.47 2.32 12.51
N LYS A 102 -17.32 3.62 12.71
CA LYS A 102 -16.41 4.44 11.92
C LYS A 102 -15.00 4.38 12.51
N SER A 103 -14.12 3.65 11.86
CA SER A 103 -12.72 3.46 12.27
C SER A 103 -11.79 3.97 11.19
N VAL A 104 -11.01 5.01 11.50
CA VAL A 104 -10.21 5.75 10.53
C VAL A 104 -8.74 5.76 10.94
N LEU A 105 -7.86 5.42 10.00
CA LEU A 105 -6.44 5.68 10.08
C LEU A 105 -6.13 6.88 9.18
N LEU A 106 -5.69 7.98 9.75
CA LEU A 106 -5.49 9.25 9.06
C LEU A 106 -4.00 9.64 9.04
N GLY A 107 -3.48 9.93 7.87
CA GLY A 107 -2.11 10.44 7.71
C GLY A 107 -1.88 11.78 8.40
N ALA A 108 -0.62 12.18 8.52
CA ALA A 108 -0.21 13.44 9.11
C ALA A 108 -0.61 14.64 8.22
N ASP A 109 -0.66 15.83 8.81
CA ASP A 109 -0.87 17.07 8.04
C ASP A 109 0.36 17.37 7.17
N HIS A 110 1.57 17.18 7.73
CA HIS A 110 2.84 17.29 7.04
C HIS A 110 3.53 15.92 7.00
N PRO A 111 3.11 15.03 6.10
CA PRO A 111 3.62 13.66 6.07
C PRO A 111 5.07 13.63 5.62
N ARG A 112 5.78 12.61 6.04
CA ARG A 112 7.03 12.22 5.43
C ARG A 112 6.80 11.87 3.96
N ALA A 113 7.59 12.43 3.06
CA ALA A 113 7.58 11.99 1.68
C ALA A 113 8.15 10.56 1.60
N VAL A 114 7.39 9.67 0.98
CA VAL A 114 7.85 8.31 0.72
C VAL A 114 8.57 8.32 -0.61
N GLY A 115 9.88 8.34 -0.54
CA GLY A 115 10.73 8.14 -1.69
C GLY A 115 11.05 6.67 -1.92
N ASP A 116 11.89 6.42 -2.89
CA ASP A 116 12.39 5.09 -3.18
C ASP A 116 13.63 4.69 -2.33
N GLY A 117 13.84 5.35 -1.21
CA GLY A 117 14.93 5.09 -0.28
C GLY A 117 16.32 5.32 -0.79
N THR A 118 16.48 5.57 -2.08
CA THR A 118 17.79 5.86 -2.69
C THR A 118 18.03 7.36 -2.83
N LYS A 119 17.01 8.17 -2.57
CA LYS A 119 17.06 9.60 -2.77
C LYS A 119 17.68 10.31 -1.58
N ILE A 120 18.44 11.33 -1.88
CA ILE A 120 19.04 12.21 -0.89
C ILE A 120 18.01 13.27 -0.54
N LEU A 121 17.76 13.45 0.75
CA LEU A 121 16.86 14.50 1.21
C LEU A 121 17.50 15.86 1.01
N SER A 122 16.80 16.77 0.36
CA SER A 122 17.16 18.17 0.33
C SER A 122 16.17 19.00 1.14
N ASN A 123 16.69 19.93 1.90
CA ASN A 123 15.90 20.88 2.67
C ASN A 123 16.50 22.28 2.53
N PRO A 124 15.79 23.28 2.04
CA PRO A 124 14.38 23.27 1.69
C PRO A 124 14.09 22.54 0.39
N CYS A 125 12.84 22.10 0.23
CA CYS A 125 12.35 21.52 -0.99
C CYS A 125 12.61 22.43 -2.18
N PRO A 126 13.38 22.02 -3.20
CA PRO A 126 13.54 22.79 -4.40
C PRO A 126 12.18 22.87 -5.12
N TYR A 127 11.79 24.05 -5.50
CA TYR A 127 10.61 24.24 -6.34
C TYR A 127 10.86 23.62 -7.70
N MET A 128 9.89 22.91 -8.19
CA MET A 128 9.95 22.33 -9.52
C MET A 128 10.08 23.40 -10.58
N ASP A 129 11.03 23.21 -11.44
CA ASP A 129 11.20 23.92 -12.67
C ASP A 129 10.06 23.58 -13.65
N GLU A 130 9.78 24.42 -14.65
CA GLU A 130 8.71 24.24 -15.65
C GLU A 130 8.74 22.89 -16.39
N ASP A 131 9.90 22.21 -16.39
CA ASP A 131 10.05 20.89 -17.00
C ASP A 131 9.29 19.74 -16.30
N LEU A 132 8.90 19.91 -15.06
CA LEU A 132 8.13 18.92 -14.30
C LEU A 132 6.62 19.06 -14.52
N CYS A 133 6.18 20.07 -15.22
CA CYS A 133 4.84 20.13 -15.81
C CYS A 133 4.54 18.93 -16.75
N LYS A 134 5.55 18.12 -17.11
CA LYS A 134 5.32 16.85 -17.85
C LYS A 134 4.42 15.86 -17.09
N TYR A 135 4.38 15.95 -15.77
CA TYR A 135 3.46 15.16 -14.93
C TYR A 135 2.14 15.89 -14.64
N ALA A 136 2.02 17.14 -15.09
CA ALA A 136 0.82 17.95 -14.88
C ALA A 136 -0.42 17.39 -15.59
N ASP A 137 -0.25 16.54 -16.61
CA ASP A 137 -1.39 15.92 -17.31
C ASP A 137 -2.18 14.93 -16.46
N TRP A 138 -1.64 14.52 -15.32
CA TRP A 138 -2.29 13.62 -14.37
C TRP A 138 -3.00 14.35 -13.23
N ILE A 139 -2.69 15.64 -13.07
CA ILE A 139 -3.37 16.47 -12.07
C ILE A 139 -4.72 16.87 -12.69
N PRO A 140 -5.84 16.66 -12.02
CA PRO A 140 -7.12 17.15 -12.47
C PRO A 140 -7.01 18.62 -12.86
N GLU A 141 -7.54 18.94 -14.06
CA GLU A 141 -7.43 20.29 -14.64
C GLU A 141 -7.94 21.39 -13.70
N GLU A 142 -8.96 21.07 -12.90
CA GLU A 142 -9.49 21.93 -11.85
C GLU A 142 -8.43 22.33 -10.82
N ARG A 143 -7.51 21.41 -10.45
CA ARG A 143 -6.40 21.71 -9.55
C ARG A 143 -5.28 22.47 -10.25
N ARG A 144 -5.05 22.23 -11.55
CA ARG A 144 -4.08 23.00 -12.33
C ARG A 144 -4.51 24.45 -12.52
N LEU A 145 -5.80 24.67 -12.78
CA LEU A 145 -6.39 25.98 -13.08
C LEU A 145 -6.73 26.80 -11.83
N ALA A 146 -7.17 26.12 -10.75
CA ALA A 146 -7.62 26.78 -9.55
C ALA A 146 -6.51 27.56 -8.81
N LYS A 147 -5.27 27.17 -9.03
CA LYS A 147 -4.12 27.83 -8.38
C LYS A 147 -2.86 27.69 -9.24
N LYS A 148 -2.08 28.73 -9.32
CA LYS A 148 -0.68 28.66 -9.73
C LYS A 148 0.11 27.98 -8.61
N LEU A 149 -0.22 26.71 -8.31
CA LEU A 149 0.44 25.95 -7.27
C LEU A 149 1.89 25.69 -7.71
N LYS A 150 2.79 25.97 -6.83
CA LYS A 150 4.17 25.55 -6.96
C LYS A 150 4.23 24.07 -6.58
N PHE A 151 4.90 23.28 -7.40
CA PHE A 151 5.21 21.91 -7.06
C PHE A 151 6.49 21.85 -6.25
N CYS A 152 6.49 21.02 -5.24
CA CYS A 152 7.68 20.62 -4.54
C CYS A 152 8.22 19.34 -5.16
N ASP A 153 9.51 19.26 -5.40
CA ASP A 153 10.10 18.01 -5.83
C ASP A 153 9.96 16.98 -4.70
N LYS A 154 9.11 16.02 -4.96
CA LYS A 154 8.70 14.98 -4.05
C LYS A 154 9.83 14.13 -3.50
N HIS A 155 10.88 14.02 -4.27
CA HIS A 155 11.95 13.09 -3.99
C HIS A 155 12.89 13.58 -2.91
N ASP A 156 12.87 14.87 -2.69
CA ASP A 156 13.83 15.54 -1.85
C ASP A 156 13.23 16.00 -0.53
N HIS A 157 11.95 15.66 -0.28
CA HIS A 157 11.25 16.23 0.86
C HIS A 157 10.79 15.16 1.84
N SER A 158 11.19 15.35 3.07
CA SER A 158 10.61 14.64 4.21
C SER A 158 10.30 15.65 5.30
N PHE A 159 9.06 15.66 5.73
CA PHE A 159 8.65 16.47 6.86
C PHE A 159 9.00 15.74 8.17
N GLY A 160 9.50 16.49 9.15
CA GLY A 160 9.72 16.03 10.50
C GLY A 160 11.18 15.85 10.91
N THR A 161 11.39 15.24 12.07
CA THR A 161 12.63 15.35 12.84
C THR A 161 13.83 14.56 12.33
N ASP A 162 13.62 13.48 11.61
CA ASP A 162 14.70 12.67 11.04
C ASP A 162 15.10 13.06 9.62
N ALA A 163 14.40 14.03 9.04
CA ALA A 163 14.77 14.69 7.80
C ALA A 163 15.72 15.89 8.03
N GLY A 164 16.46 15.89 9.10
CA GLY A 164 17.10 17.10 9.59
C GLY A 164 18.41 17.46 8.94
N LYS A 165 19.01 16.62 8.09
CA LYS A 165 20.33 16.91 7.52
C LYS A 165 20.26 16.88 6.01
N GLU A 166 20.70 17.98 5.41
CA GLU A 166 20.93 18.06 3.99
C GLU A 166 21.84 16.91 3.53
N ASN A 167 21.46 16.26 2.43
CA ASN A 167 22.16 15.12 1.85
C ASN A 167 22.11 13.80 2.66
N GLU A 168 21.23 13.66 3.63
CA GLU A 168 20.96 12.34 4.21
C GLU A 168 20.07 11.49 3.31
N SER A 169 20.43 10.24 3.16
CA SER A 169 19.61 9.25 2.47
C SER A 169 18.38 8.89 3.30
N GLN A 170 17.23 8.82 2.66
CA GLN A 170 16.00 8.35 3.27
C GLN A 170 15.99 6.82 3.31
N MET A 171 16.50 6.24 4.39
CA MET A 171 16.57 4.80 4.60
C MET A 171 15.35 4.28 5.37
N GLY A 172 14.91 3.05 5.07
CA GLY A 172 13.82 2.40 5.79
C GLY A 172 12.44 2.98 5.48
N ASP A 173 12.09 3.07 4.20
CA ASP A 173 10.80 3.59 3.74
C ASP A 173 9.61 2.73 4.14
N TRP A 174 9.83 1.48 4.58
CA TRP A 174 8.81 0.67 5.22
C TRP A 174 8.11 1.41 6.39
N ARG A 175 8.75 2.41 6.97
CA ARG A 175 8.18 3.30 8.00
C ARG A 175 7.09 4.23 7.46
N GLY A 176 6.99 4.39 6.15
CA GLY A 176 5.91 5.14 5.50
C GLY A 176 4.65 4.32 5.22
N ILE A 177 4.71 3.01 5.41
CA ILE A 177 3.58 2.08 5.22
C ILE A 177 2.56 2.27 6.35
N GLY A 178 1.26 2.24 6.02
CA GLY A 178 0.22 2.41 7.03
C GLY A 178 0.17 1.24 8.02
N ILE A 179 -0.12 0.04 7.55
CA ILE A 179 -0.11 -1.20 8.35
C ILE A 179 0.93 -2.15 7.75
N LEU A 180 1.89 -2.59 8.55
CA LEU A 180 2.95 -3.49 8.13
C LEU A 180 2.95 -4.78 8.96
N LEU A 181 2.68 -5.90 8.32
CA LEU A 181 2.83 -7.23 8.91
C LEU A 181 3.96 -7.99 8.20
N ALA A 182 4.90 -8.50 8.97
CA ALA A 182 6.01 -9.30 8.47
C ALA A 182 6.13 -10.63 9.20
N ASN A 183 6.19 -11.73 8.44
CA ASN A 183 6.29 -13.10 8.95
C ASN A 183 5.21 -13.41 10.00
N VAL A 184 3.94 -13.13 9.63
CA VAL A 184 2.78 -13.35 10.50
C VAL A 184 1.88 -14.43 9.90
N GLU A 185 1.53 -15.41 10.71
CA GLU A 185 0.58 -16.47 10.36
C GLU A 185 -0.74 -16.28 11.12
N HIS A 186 -1.87 -16.56 10.47
CA HIS A 186 -3.21 -16.34 11.02
C HIS A 186 -3.46 -14.88 11.43
N PHE A 187 -3.77 -14.04 10.46
CA PHE A 187 -4.06 -12.65 10.69
C PHE A 187 -5.38 -12.19 10.05
N SER A 188 -5.90 -11.06 10.53
CA SER A 188 -6.99 -10.37 9.83
C SER A 188 -6.91 -8.85 9.99
N ILE A 189 -7.23 -8.12 8.92
CA ILE A 189 -7.39 -6.68 8.92
C ILE A 189 -8.76 -6.38 8.31
N SER A 190 -9.63 -5.68 9.04
CA SER A 190 -10.99 -5.50 8.55
C SER A 190 -11.70 -4.23 9.05
N ASN A 191 -12.64 -3.74 8.22
CA ASN A 191 -13.56 -2.64 8.56
C ASN A 191 -12.84 -1.33 8.92
N ILE A 192 -11.89 -0.91 8.12
CA ILE A 192 -11.05 0.27 8.38
C ILE A 192 -11.03 1.17 7.16
N ASN A 193 -11.11 2.48 7.40
CA ASN A 193 -10.86 3.50 6.40
C ASN A 193 -9.43 4.02 6.55
N ILE A 194 -8.62 3.95 5.50
CA ILE A 194 -7.25 4.46 5.47
C ILE A 194 -7.24 5.71 4.60
N VAL A 195 -6.98 6.85 5.22
CA VAL A 195 -7.09 8.17 4.63
C VAL A 195 -5.71 8.83 4.58
N GLU A 196 -5.34 9.32 3.41
CA GLU A 196 -4.08 10.04 3.19
C GLU A 196 -2.85 9.31 3.74
N SER A 197 -2.71 8.03 3.41
CA SER A 197 -1.51 7.24 3.77
C SER A 197 -0.23 7.93 3.27
N HIS A 198 0.89 7.72 3.98
CA HIS A 198 2.17 8.31 3.59
C HIS A 198 2.89 7.52 2.48
N GLY A 199 2.42 6.34 2.21
CA GLY A 199 2.88 5.40 1.19
C GLY A 199 1.85 4.29 1.10
N TRP A 200 2.27 3.05 0.96
CA TRP A 200 1.38 1.89 0.91
C TRP A 200 0.46 1.83 2.14
N GLY A 201 -0.82 1.59 1.90
CA GLY A 201 -1.81 1.51 2.97
C GLY A 201 -1.61 0.30 3.87
N ILE A 202 -1.50 -0.90 3.27
CA ILE A 202 -1.27 -2.18 3.96
C ILE A 202 -0.19 -2.95 3.22
N SER A 203 0.83 -3.41 3.92
CA SER A 203 1.86 -4.30 3.36
C SER A 203 1.99 -5.57 4.17
N LEU A 204 1.98 -6.70 3.46
CA LEU A 204 2.13 -8.04 4.00
C LEU A 204 3.39 -8.67 3.41
N GLU A 205 4.36 -9.05 4.24
CA GLU A 205 5.61 -9.65 3.81
C GLU A 205 5.81 -11.00 4.51
N ALA A 206 5.97 -12.08 3.75
CA ALA A 206 6.05 -13.45 4.26
C ALA A 206 4.90 -13.85 5.20
N CYS A 207 3.70 -13.32 4.96
CA CYS A 207 2.51 -13.59 5.77
C CYS A 207 1.66 -14.72 5.18
N SER A 208 0.91 -15.42 6.01
CA SER A 208 0.06 -16.52 5.55
C SER A 208 -1.21 -16.73 6.37
N TYR A 209 -2.18 -17.43 5.76
CA TYR A 209 -3.47 -17.78 6.36
C TYR A 209 -4.19 -16.55 6.91
N GLY A 210 -4.36 -15.54 6.07
CA GLY A 210 -4.89 -14.26 6.50
C GLY A 210 -5.99 -13.69 5.62
N THR A 211 -6.64 -12.66 6.15
CA THR A 211 -7.68 -11.92 5.43
C THR A 211 -7.51 -10.42 5.56
N VAL A 212 -7.73 -9.70 4.45
CA VAL A 212 -7.89 -8.25 4.42
C VAL A 212 -9.26 -7.98 3.79
N THR A 213 -10.19 -7.41 4.54
CA THR A 213 -11.56 -7.28 4.05
C THR A 213 -12.26 -6.01 4.52
N ASN A 214 -13.12 -5.46 3.67
CA ASN A 214 -13.87 -4.24 3.93
C ASN A 214 -12.96 -3.09 4.35
N ILE A 215 -12.05 -2.75 3.45
CA ILE A 215 -11.13 -1.62 3.61
C ILE A 215 -11.49 -0.54 2.59
N GLU A 216 -11.62 0.68 3.06
CA GLU A 216 -11.80 1.85 2.21
C GLU A 216 -10.52 2.67 2.20
N PHE A 217 -10.02 2.95 1.01
CA PHE A 217 -8.89 3.85 0.80
C PHE A 217 -9.37 5.21 0.32
N ASP A 218 -8.86 6.27 0.92
CA ASP A 218 -8.98 7.63 0.43
C ASP A 218 -7.59 8.27 0.39
N ALA A 219 -6.79 7.83 -0.55
CA ALA A 219 -5.45 8.33 -0.79
C ALA A 219 -5.46 9.27 -2.00
N CYS A 220 -4.63 10.29 -1.97
CA CYS A 220 -4.49 11.23 -3.05
C CYS A 220 -3.02 11.42 -3.37
N MET A 221 -2.64 11.05 -4.58
CA MET A 221 -1.28 11.22 -5.09
C MET A 221 -0.73 12.64 -4.89
N TYR A 222 -1.60 13.63 -4.77
CA TYR A 222 -1.22 15.02 -4.53
C TYR A 222 -1.90 15.55 -3.28
N LYS A 223 -1.09 16.05 -2.37
CA LYS A 223 -1.54 16.73 -1.15
C LYS A 223 -1.11 18.18 -1.16
N GLU A 224 -2.04 19.11 -0.90
CA GLU A 224 -1.70 20.52 -0.69
C GLU A 224 -1.24 20.72 0.76
N ILE A 225 -0.01 21.18 0.94
CA ILE A 225 0.59 21.47 2.25
C ILE A 225 1.18 22.86 2.17
N ASP A 226 0.78 23.74 3.08
CA ASP A 226 1.25 25.14 3.16
C ASP A 226 1.18 25.91 1.83
N GLY A 227 0.13 25.64 1.03
CA GLY A 227 -0.09 26.28 -0.25
C GLY A 227 0.74 25.73 -1.40
N MET A 228 1.46 24.65 -1.21
CA MET A 228 2.19 23.90 -2.24
C MET A 228 1.56 22.53 -2.46
N LEU A 229 1.61 22.05 -3.70
CA LEU A 229 1.15 20.73 -4.05
C LEU A 229 2.31 19.74 -4.01
N HIS A 230 2.24 18.81 -3.08
CA HIS A 230 3.23 17.75 -2.89
C HIS A 230 2.77 16.46 -3.55
N ASN A 231 3.68 15.75 -4.16
CA ASN A 231 3.40 14.42 -4.67
C ASN A 231 3.64 13.39 -3.56
N MET A 232 2.58 12.66 -3.26
CA MET A 232 2.59 11.53 -2.34
C MET A 232 2.73 10.25 -3.16
N GLU A 233 3.96 9.80 -3.40
CA GLU A 233 4.21 8.59 -4.17
C GLU A 233 3.88 7.31 -3.43
N ASN A 234 3.68 6.24 -4.21
CA ASN A 234 3.53 4.87 -3.72
C ASN A 234 2.39 4.75 -2.69
N GLN A 235 1.27 5.43 -2.96
CA GLN A 235 0.07 5.27 -2.15
C GLN A 235 -0.78 4.12 -2.67
N ASP A 236 -0.21 2.93 -2.65
CA ASP A 236 -0.91 1.68 -2.94
C ASP A 236 -1.94 1.36 -1.83
N GLY A 237 -2.90 0.51 -2.13
CA GLY A 237 -3.86 0.05 -1.15
C GLY A 237 -3.33 -1.13 -0.34
N VAL A 238 -3.35 -2.33 -0.93
CA VAL A 238 -2.89 -3.57 -0.30
C VAL A 238 -1.77 -4.19 -1.10
N ASP A 239 -0.61 -4.30 -0.50
CA ASP A 239 0.58 -4.95 -1.06
C ASP A 239 0.81 -6.32 -0.44
N ILE A 240 0.73 -7.34 -1.28
CA ILE A 240 1.08 -8.72 -0.95
C ILE A 240 2.47 -8.99 -1.53
N ARG A 241 3.43 -9.31 -0.66
CA ARG A 241 4.84 -9.38 -1.04
C ARG A 241 5.39 -10.79 -0.94
N MET A 242 6.71 -10.90 -1.19
CA MET A 242 7.43 -12.17 -1.19
C MET A 242 7.10 -13.05 0.00
N GLY A 243 6.90 -14.34 -0.28
CA GLY A 243 6.62 -15.37 0.72
C GLY A 243 5.18 -15.40 1.23
N CYS A 244 4.30 -14.53 0.73
CA CYS A 244 2.90 -14.52 1.12
C CYS A 244 2.10 -15.63 0.43
N HIS A 245 1.24 -16.31 1.18
CA HIS A 245 0.36 -17.34 0.65
C HIS A 245 -0.92 -17.56 1.48
N HIS A 246 -1.94 -18.18 0.88
CA HIS A 246 -3.23 -18.47 1.52
C HIS A 246 -3.88 -17.21 2.13
N ILE A 247 -3.96 -16.15 1.32
CA ILE A 247 -4.52 -14.86 1.74
C ILE A 247 -5.74 -14.53 0.89
N THR A 248 -6.78 -14.04 1.54
CA THR A 248 -7.95 -13.46 0.89
C THR A 248 -7.98 -11.95 1.09
N VAL A 249 -8.08 -11.21 -0.01
CA VAL A 249 -8.31 -9.76 -0.06
C VAL A 249 -9.68 -9.55 -0.67
N SER A 250 -10.62 -8.95 0.06
CA SER A 250 -11.98 -8.75 -0.44
C SER A 250 -12.60 -7.45 0.03
N ASP A 251 -13.58 -6.97 -0.74
CA ASP A 251 -14.35 -5.79 -0.37
C ASP A 251 -13.44 -4.56 -0.17
N ILE A 252 -12.63 -4.26 -1.19
CA ILE A 252 -11.73 -3.11 -1.20
C ILE A 252 -12.36 -1.99 -2.01
N TYR A 253 -12.40 -0.79 -1.43
CA TYR A 253 -13.11 0.35 -2.02
C TYR A 253 -12.25 1.61 -2.06
N GLY A 254 -12.71 2.59 -2.86
CA GLY A 254 -12.25 3.96 -2.80
C GLY A 254 -11.22 4.32 -3.85
N ARG A 255 -10.23 5.08 -3.47
CA ARG A 255 -9.17 5.55 -4.38
C ARG A 255 -7.79 5.39 -3.78
N THR A 256 -6.83 5.12 -4.65
CA THR A 256 -5.41 5.06 -4.31
C THR A 256 -4.59 5.99 -5.20
N GLY A 257 -3.42 6.36 -4.77
CA GLY A 257 -2.49 7.12 -5.61
C GLY A 257 -1.77 6.22 -6.61
N ASP A 258 -1.44 5.00 -6.19
CA ASP A 258 -0.80 3.95 -6.99
C ASP A 258 -1.69 2.70 -7.05
N ASP A 259 -1.16 1.48 -7.12
CA ASP A 259 -1.94 0.25 -7.27
C ASP A 259 -2.90 0.01 -6.10
N MET A 260 -4.15 -0.42 -6.37
CA MET A 260 -5.12 -0.64 -5.28
C MET A 260 -4.90 -1.98 -4.58
N VAL A 261 -4.56 -3.03 -5.34
CA VAL A 261 -4.11 -4.32 -4.82
C VAL A 261 -2.92 -4.78 -5.65
N ALA A 262 -1.77 -4.91 -5.03
CA ALA A 262 -0.55 -5.35 -5.71
C ALA A 262 -0.03 -6.67 -5.14
N LEU A 263 0.32 -7.60 -6.03
CA LEU A 263 1.11 -8.78 -5.74
C LEU A 263 2.52 -8.53 -6.28
N THR A 264 3.46 -8.24 -5.38
CA THR A 264 4.81 -7.82 -5.74
C THR A 264 5.82 -8.86 -5.31
N ALA A 265 6.08 -9.82 -6.20
CA ALA A 265 7.04 -10.89 -6.02
C ALA A 265 8.38 -10.54 -6.67
N ILE A 266 9.35 -10.08 -5.89
CA ILE A 266 10.66 -9.67 -6.38
C ILE A 266 11.76 -10.39 -5.61
N ALA A 267 12.43 -11.33 -6.28
CA ALA A 267 13.55 -12.08 -5.73
C ALA A 267 14.86 -11.62 -6.34
N SER A 268 15.21 -10.36 -6.16
CA SER A 268 16.46 -9.81 -6.66
C SER A 268 17.49 -9.66 -5.54
N PRO A 269 18.69 -10.21 -5.68
CA PRO A 269 19.79 -9.97 -4.75
C PRO A 269 20.39 -8.56 -4.90
N GLN A 270 20.08 -7.86 -5.99
CA GLN A 270 20.67 -6.54 -6.29
C GLN A 270 19.82 -5.41 -5.77
N PHE A 271 19.96 -5.14 -4.51
CA PHE A 271 19.27 -4.09 -3.76
C PHE A 271 19.38 -2.68 -4.34
N HIS A 272 20.52 -2.35 -4.91
CA HIS A 272 20.85 -0.96 -5.28
C HIS A 272 20.30 -0.54 -6.62
N LEU A 273 19.69 -1.44 -7.36
CA LEU A 273 19.08 -1.11 -8.65
C LEU A 273 17.55 -1.01 -8.59
N GLY A 274 16.95 -1.58 -7.55
CA GLY A 274 15.51 -1.57 -7.35
C GLY A 274 15.04 -0.62 -6.24
N GLY A 275 15.75 0.45 -6.01
CA GLY A 275 15.64 1.47 -4.98
C GLY A 275 14.43 1.42 -4.07
N ALA A 276 13.27 1.78 -4.58
CA ALA A 276 12.05 1.94 -3.84
C ALA A 276 11.55 0.69 -3.11
N ILE A 277 11.46 -0.41 -3.81
CA ILE A 277 10.77 -1.59 -3.26
C ILE A 277 11.58 -2.25 -2.16
N LYS A 278 12.91 -2.23 -2.27
CA LYS A 278 13.78 -2.84 -1.26
C LYS A 278 13.81 -2.07 0.05
N GLN A 279 13.69 -0.76 0.02
CA GLN A 279 13.66 0.07 1.23
C GLN A 279 12.36 -0.09 2.01
N THR A 280 11.33 -0.62 1.36
CA THR A 280 10.06 -0.96 1.98
C THR A 280 10.03 -2.38 2.55
N GLU A 281 11.04 -3.21 2.30
CA GLU A 281 11.17 -4.54 2.88
C GLU A 281 11.78 -4.49 4.28
N VAL A 282 11.28 -5.33 5.15
CA VAL A 282 11.81 -5.50 6.53
C VAL A 282 12.50 -6.84 6.72
N MET A 283 12.30 -7.79 5.81
CA MET A 283 12.97 -9.09 5.85
C MET A 283 14.20 -9.11 4.94
N HIS A 284 15.36 -9.29 5.50
CA HIS A 284 16.62 -9.40 4.77
C HIS A 284 16.90 -10.82 4.27
N ASN A 285 15.88 -11.51 3.81
CA ASN A 285 16.00 -12.86 3.27
C ASN A 285 16.66 -12.85 1.89
N ASP A 286 17.51 -13.84 1.64
CA ASP A 286 17.98 -14.13 0.28
C ASP A 286 16.89 -14.90 -0.48
N TRP A 287 15.93 -14.17 -1.00
CA TRP A 287 14.82 -14.72 -1.77
C TRP A 287 15.25 -15.45 -3.03
N SER A 288 16.48 -15.21 -3.52
CA SER A 288 17.02 -15.94 -4.67
C SER A 288 17.25 -17.43 -4.40
N LYS A 289 17.32 -17.82 -3.14
CA LYS A 289 17.49 -19.21 -2.69
C LYS A 289 16.20 -19.91 -2.30
N ARG A 290 15.06 -19.20 -2.34
CA ARG A 290 13.75 -19.72 -1.97
C ARG A 290 12.86 -19.81 -3.20
N GLU A 291 12.19 -20.92 -3.37
CA GLU A 291 11.13 -21.07 -4.39
C GLU A 291 9.83 -20.34 -3.97
N GLU A 292 9.90 -19.56 -2.91
CA GLU A 292 8.77 -18.90 -2.31
C GLU A 292 8.47 -17.60 -3.04
N GLY A 293 7.56 -17.66 -4.00
CA GLY A 293 6.92 -16.47 -4.59
C GLY A 293 5.70 -16.06 -3.79
N ILE A 294 4.64 -15.72 -4.52
CA ILE A 294 3.31 -15.42 -3.96
C ILE A 294 2.33 -16.45 -4.54
N HIS A 295 1.52 -17.08 -3.70
CA HIS A 295 0.59 -18.09 -4.19
C HIS A 295 -0.65 -18.31 -3.31
N ASP A 296 -1.66 -18.98 -3.89
CA ASP A 296 -2.91 -19.27 -3.20
C ASP A 296 -3.57 -18.00 -2.66
N ILE A 297 -3.74 -17.02 -3.54
CA ILE A 297 -4.33 -15.72 -3.22
C ILE A 297 -5.72 -15.58 -3.85
N ILE A 298 -6.66 -15.05 -3.11
CA ILE A 298 -7.99 -14.71 -3.58
C ILE A 298 -8.18 -13.19 -3.46
N ILE A 299 -8.53 -12.55 -4.59
CA ILE A 299 -8.87 -11.11 -4.65
C ILE A 299 -10.31 -11.01 -5.15
N ARG A 300 -11.21 -10.43 -4.35
CA ARG A 300 -12.63 -10.34 -4.70
C ARG A 300 -13.23 -8.98 -4.39
N ASN A 301 -14.20 -8.56 -5.22
CA ASN A 301 -15.01 -7.36 -5.01
C ASN A 301 -14.17 -6.11 -4.74
N VAL A 302 -13.31 -5.76 -5.70
CA VAL A 302 -12.49 -4.54 -5.64
C VAL A 302 -13.17 -3.45 -6.46
N ARG A 303 -13.51 -2.32 -5.86
CA ARG A 303 -14.23 -1.20 -6.50
C ARG A 303 -13.56 0.12 -6.21
N GLY A 304 -13.07 0.77 -7.23
CA GLY A 304 -12.44 2.06 -7.03
C GLY A 304 -11.66 2.49 -8.25
N TYR A 305 -10.71 3.35 -8.03
CA TYR A 305 -9.77 3.76 -9.05
C TYR A 305 -8.40 4.09 -8.48
N SER A 306 -7.38 3.85 -9.27
CA SER A 306 -6.04 4.37 -9.02
C SER A 306 -5.89 5.71 -9.75
N GLN A 307 -5.17 6.65 -9.18
CA GLN A 307 -4.89 7.91 -9.87
C GLN A 307 -3.80 7.77 -10.92
N LEU A 308 -2.89 6.82 -10.74
CA LEU A 308 -1.72 6.65 -11.59
C LEU A 308 -1.67 5.28 -12.27
N CYS A 309 -1.79 4.19 -11.53
CA CYS A 309 -1.39 2.86 -11.95
C CYS A 309 -2.56 1.90 -12.21
N HIS A 310 -2.83 0.94 -11.35
CA HIS A 310 -3.76 -0.16 -11.65
C HIS A 310 -4.70 -0.45 -10.48
N ILE A 311 -5.81 -1.13 -10.76
CA ILE A 311 -6.67 -1.65 -9.68
C ILE A 311 -6.04 -2.94 -9.11
N VAL A 312 -5.57 -3.83 -9.99
CA VAL A 312 -4.84 -5.03 -9.56
C VAL A 312 -3.55 -5.16 -10.36
N ARG A 313 -2.44 -5.35 -9.68
CA ARG A 313 -1.13 -5.59 -10.27
C ARG A 313 -0.56 -6.94 -9.88
N LEU A 314 -0.01 -7.67 -10.83
CA LEU A 314 0.76 -8.89 -10.63
C LEU A 314 2.18 -8.68 -11.16
N LEU A 315 3.14 -8.45 -10.29
CA LEU A 315 4.54 -8.20 -10.65
C LEU A 315 5.42 -9.33 -10.12
N ALA A 316 5.97 -10.15 -11.02
CA ALA A 316 6.90 -11.22 -10.68
C ALA A 316 8.24 -10.98 -11.38
N CYS A 317 9.32 -10.82 -10.60
CA CYS A 317 10.69 -10.64 -11.09
C CYS A 317 11.64 -11.63 -10.41
N ASN A 318 12.34 -12.44 -11.20
CA ASN A 318 13.21 -13.53 -10.74
C ASN A 318 12.51 -14.60 -9.87
N THR A 319 11.20 -14.63 -9.84
CA THR A 319 10.36 -15.52 -9.02
C THR A 319 8.98 -15.70 -9.66
N ARG A 320 8.02 -16.23 -8.92
CA ARG A 320 6.72 -16.59 -9.45
C ARG A 320 5.55 -16.05 -8.61
N ILE A 321 4.42 -15.84 -9.31
CA ILE A 321 3.07 -15.67 -8.73
C ILE A 321 2.19 -16.74 -9.36
N TRP A 322 1.52 -17.57 -8.55
CA TRP A 322 0.65 -18.63 -9.07
C TRP A 322 -0.54 -18.94 -8.16
N ASN A 323 -1.53 -19.65 -8.70
CA ASN A 323 -2.77 -20.00 -7.99
C ASN A 323 -3.47 -18.74 -7.45
N VAL A 324 -3.80 -17.81 -8.32
CA VAL A 324 -4.48 -16.57 -7.93
C VAL A 324 -5.86 -16.49 -8.57
N GLU A 325 -6.87 -16.24 -7.77
CA GLU A 325 -8.23 -15.93 -8.23
C GLU A 325 -8.50 -14.44 -8.07
N ILE A 326 -8.91 -13.78 -9.17
CA ILE A 326 -9.29 -12.37 -9.21
C ILE A 326 -10.73 -12.30 -9.73
N GLU A 327 -11.67 -11.88 -8.90
CA GLU A 327 -13.08 -11.84 -9.23
C GLU A 327 -13.76 -10.54 -8.82
N GLY A 328 -14.55 -9.96 -9.73
CA GLY A 328 -15.39 -8.80 -9.42
C GLY A 328 -14.58 -7.52 -9.24
N VAL A 329 -13.83 -7.13 -10.26
CA VAL A 329 -13.05 -5.88 -10.27
C VAL A 329 -13.81 -4.81 -11.05
N PHE A 330 -14.16 -3.72 -10.38
CA PHE A 330 -14.92 -2.61 -10.94
C PHE A 330 -14.10 -1.32 -10.86
N ASP A 331 -13.60 -0.92 -11.99
CA ASP A 331 -12.90 0.34 -12.16
C ASP A 331 -13.91 1.49 -12.27
N THR A 332 -13.86 2.44 -11.34
CA THR A 332 -14.84 3.52 -11.21
C THR A 332 -14.20 4.90 -11.14
N PRO A 333 -13.32 5.27 -12.08
CA PRO A 333 -12.71 6.60 -12.05
C PRO A 333 -13.77 7.68 -12.26
N PRO A 334 -13.60 8.86 -11.65
CA PRO A 334 -14.35 10.05 -12.02
C PRO A 334 -14.17 10.41 -13.51
N GLU A 335 -15.10 11.17 -14.05
CA GLU A 335 -15.00 11.67 -15.41
C GLU A 335 -13.67 12.40 -15.65
N GLY A 336 -13.00 12.07 -16.75
CA GLY A 336 -11.70 12.65 -17.11
C GLY A 336 -10.48 11.96 -16.50
N ILE A 337 -10.63 11.10 -15.54
CA ILE A 337 -9.52 10.30 -14.98
C ILE A 337 -9.46 8.95 -15.69
N LYS A 338 -8.32 8.65 -16.29
CA LYS A 338 -8.07 7.36 -16.96
C LYS A 338 -6.69 6.85 -16.57
N HIS A 339 -6.64 5.93 -15.61
CA HIS A 339 -5.41 5.24 -15.28
C HIS A 339 -4.98 4.21 -16.36
N SER A 340 -3.87 3.53 -16.13
CA SER A 340 -3.21 2.71 -17.16
C SER A 340 -4.01 1.47 -17.55
N SER A 341 -4.39 0.64 -16.57
CA SER A 341 -5.22 -0.55 -16.79
C SER A 341 -5.91 -0.99 -15.50
N THR A 342 -7.03 -1.69 -15.63
CA THR A 342 -7.71 -2.27 -14.47
C THR A 342 -6.89 -3.40 -13.87
N ILE A 343 -6.41 -4.34 -14.69
CA ILE A 343 -5.51 -5.41 -14.27
C ILE A 343 -4.23 -5.37 -15.11
N PHE A 344 -3.08 -5.38 -14.45
CA PHE A 344 -1.77 -5.36 -15.09
C PHE A 344 -0.93 -6.56 -14.67
N VAL A 345 -0.41 -7.30 -15.63
CA VAL A 345 0.35 -8.53 -15.40
C VAL A 345 1.77 -8.42 -15.93
N GLY A 346 2.74 -8.55 -15.04
CA GLY A 346 4.16 -8.54 -15.35
C GLY A 346 4.71 -7.16 -15.65
N GLU A 347 5.81 -7.13 -16.38
CA GLU A 347 6.50 -5.95 -16.90
C GLU A 347 6.88 -6.16 -18.37
N LYS A 348 7.04 -5.06 -19.11
CA LYS A 348 7.36 -5.12 -20.56
C LYS A 348 8.74 -5.68 -20.87
N GLN A 349 9.67 -5.49 -19.95
CA GLN A 349 11.07 -5.89 -20.12
C GLN A 349 11.72 -6.09 -18.77
N ASP A 350 12.89 -6.71 -18.76
CA ASP A 350 13.73 -6.74 -17.58
C ASP A 350 13.91 -5.32 -17.04
N SER A 351 13.63 -5.16 -15.77
CA SER A 351 13.59 -3.86 -15.11
C SER A 351 14.62 -3.79 -13.98
N LEU A 352 14.64 -2.67 -13.29
CA LEU A 352 15.42 -2.51 -12.06
C LEU A 352 15.05 -3.55 -10.99
N TYR A 353 13.86 -4.13 -11.07
CA TYR A 353 13.36 -5.15 -10.14
C TYR A 353 13.87 -6.55 -10.44
N GLY A 354 14.31 -6.82 -11.65
CA GLY A 354 14.81 -8.11 -12.05
C GLY A 354 14.34 -8.59 -13.42
N LYS A 355 14.57 -9.87 -13.68
CA LYS A 355 14.20 -10.49 -14.96
C LYS A 355 12.75 -10.94 -14.97
N ILE A 356 12.10 -10.70 -16.12
CA ILE A 356 10.77 -11.18 -16.41
C ILE A 356 10.89 -12.54 -17.14
N LEU A 357 10.41 -13.60 -16.52
CA LEU A 357 10.58 -14.95 -17.02
C LEU A 357 9.25 -15.51 -17.54
N PRO A 358 9.26 -16.24 -18.67
CA PRO A 358 8.11 -17.04 -19.08
C PRO A 358 7.65 -17.97 -17.94
N GLY A 359 6.33 -18.04 -17.71
CA GLY A 359 5.75 -18.84 -16.62
C GLY A 359 5.87 -18.22 -15.21
N SER A 360 6.43 -17.02 -15.08
CA SER A 360 6.53 -16.36 -13.77
C SER A 360 5.17 -15.99 -13.19
N VAL A 361 4.16 -15.74 -14.02
CA VAL A 361 2.77 -15.58 -13.59
C VAL A 361 1.93 -16.68 -14.25
N SER A 362 1.37 -17.58 -13.43
CA SER A 362 0.71 -18.80 -13.94
C SER A 362 -0.45 -19.25 -13.06
N ASN A 363 -1.35 -20.02 -13.66
CA ASN A 363 -2.55 -20.54 -12.99
C ASN A 363 -3.37 -19.42 -12.33
N ILE A 364 -3.72 -18.44 -13.14
CA ILE A 364 -4.49 -17.27 -12.71
C ILE A 364 -5.91 -17.37 -13.29
N SER A 365 -6.90 -17.18 -12.45
CA SER A 365 -8.29 -17.00 -12.85
C SER A 365 -8.71 -15.54 -12.72
N ILE A 366 -9.10 -14.90 -13.82
CA ILE A 366 -9.61 -13.53 -13.83
C ILE A 366 -11.06 -13.55 -14.33
N ALA A 367 -11.99 -13.05 -13.53
CA ALA A 367 -13.41 -13.07 -13.88
C ALA A 367 -14.16 -11.79 -13.47
N ASN A 368 -15.18 -11.42 -14.23
CA ASN A 368 -16.13 -10.36 -13.90
C ASN A 368 -15.45 -8.99 -13.71
N VAL A 369 -14.75 -8.52 -14.74
CA VAL A 369 -14.04 -7.24 -14.75
C VAL A 369 -14.81 -6.20 -15.57
N ILE A 370 -15.01 -5.02 -14.99
CA ILE A 370 -15.54 -3.85 -15.70
C ILE A 370 -14.51 -2.73 -15.65
N CYS A 371 -14.04 -2.31 -16.81
CA CYS A 371 -13.06 -1.26 -16.99
C CYS A 371 -13.73 0.02 -17.52
N ASN A 372 -13.42 1.14 -16.89
CA ASN A 372 -13.76 2.48 -17.37
C ASN A 372 -12.50 3.31 -17.73
N SER A 373 -11.32 2.74 -17.63
CA SER A 373 -10.04 3.36 -17.91
C SER A 373 -9.48 2.99 -19.29
N LYS A 374 -8.15 2.96 -19.45
CA LYS A 374 -7.55 2.73 -20.77
C LYS A 374 -7.64 1.27 -21.23
N LYS A 375 -7.27 0.32 -20.37
CA LYS A 375 -7.24 -1.12 -20.71
C LYS A 375 -7.89 -1.93 -19.59
N ALA A 376 -8.67 -2.93 -19.94
CA ALA A 376 -9.22 -3.80 -18.91
C ALA A 376 -8.15 -4.74 -18.34
N ILE A 377 -7.51 -5.52 -19.20
CA ILE A 377 -6.41 -6.41 -18.82
C ILE A 377 -5.23 -6.13 -19.73
N TYR A 378 -4.07 -5.95 -19.18
CA TYR A 378 -2.83 -5.78 -19.90
C TYR A 378 -1.75 -6.72 -19.42
N VAL A 379 -1.36 -7.65 -20.26
CA VAL A 379 -0.25 -8.57 -20.02
C VAL A 379 1.00 -7.96 -20.64
N ALA A 380 1.79 -7.32 -19.78
CA ALA A 380 3.04 -6.70 -20.17
C ALA A 380 4.19 -7.70 -20.20
N GLY A 381 4.19 -8.64 -19.26
CA GLY A 381 5.13 -9.77 -19.22
C GLY A 381 4.53 -11.06 -19.77
N TYR A 382 4.55 -12.11 -18.99
CA TYR A 382 4.07 -13.44 -19.38
C TYR A 382 2.95 -13.92 -18.46
N LEU A 383 1.93 -14.52 -19.04
CA LEU A 383 0.83 -15.18 -18.35
C LEU A 383 0.65 -16.58 -18.92
N SER A 384 0.66 -17.61 -18.08
CA SER A 384 0.50 -19.00 -18.53
C SER A 384 -0.58 -19.76 -17.76
N ASP A 385 -1.09 -20.83 -18.38
CA ASP A 385 -2.04 -21.78 -17.80
C ASP A 385 -3.22 -21.10 -17.07
N SER A 386 -3.82 -20.09 -17.70
CA SER A 386 -4.74 -19.17 -17.05
C SER A 386 -6.06 -19.03 -17.79
N VAL A 387 -7.07 -18.51 -17.08
CA VAL A 387 -8.41 -18.31 -17.63
C VAL A 387 -8.87 -16.87 -17.38
N ILE A 388 -9.40 -16.22 -18.43
CA ILE A 388 -9.94 -14.86 -18.38
C ILE A 388 -11.39 -14.91 -18.88
N THR A 389 -12.33 -14.47 -18.06
CA THR A 389 -13.77 -14.55 -18.41
C THR A 389 -14.55 -13.30 -18.01
N ASN A 390 -15.59 -12.97 -18.80
CA ASN A 390 -16.55 -11.92 -18.49
C ASN A 390 -15.88 -10.56 -18.25
N VAL A 391 -15.16 -10.06 -19.23
CA VAL A 391 -14.46 -8.77 -19.16
C VAL A 391 -15.15 -7.77 -20.09
N ILE A 392 -15.53 -6.63 -19.56
CA ILE A 392 -16.13 -5.53 -20.30
C ILE A 392 -15.19 -4.31 -20.23
N ASN A 393 -14.71 -3.88 -21.38
CA ASN A 393 -14.01 -2.60 -21.49
C ASN A 393 -14.96 -1.56 -22.08
N LYS A 394 -15.30 -0.56 -21.31
CA LYS A 394 -16.16 0.54 -21.74
C LYS A 394 -15.40 1.60 -22.56
N ASN A 395 -14.10 1.46 -22.70
CA ASN A 395 -13.29 2.32 -23.54
C ASN A 395 -13.09 1.68 -24.93
N PRO A 396 -13.82 2.12 -25.97
CA PRO A 396 -13.76 1.51 -27.29
C PRO A 396 -12.42 1.74 -28.01
N ASP A 397 -11.63 2.71 -27.57
CA ASP A 397 -10.36 3.08 -28.20
C ASP A 397 -9.18 2.18 -27.78
N CYS A 398 -9.42 1.28 -26.83
CA CYS A 398 -8.37 0.43 -26.28
C CYS A 398 -8.79 -1.05 -26.27
N PRO A 399 -7.84 -1.98 -26.44
CA PRO A 399 -8.15 -3.41 -26.37
C PRO A 399 -8.58 -3.82 -24.98
N THR A 400 -9.56 -4.71 -24.90
CA THR A 400 -10.01 -5.32 -23.65
C THR A 400 -8.92 -6.21 -23.02
N LEU A 401 -8.23 -6.99 -23.86
CA LEU A 401 -7.04 -7.76 -23.50
C LEU A 401 -5.88 -7.25 -24.39
N GLY A 402 -4.94 -6.56 -23.78
CA GLY A 402 -3.70 -6.13 -24.42
C GLY A 402 -2.55 -7.04 -24.03
N VAL A 403 -1.68 -7.36 -24.97
CA VAL A 403 -0.49 -8.19 -24.77
C VAL A 403 0.71 -7.48 -25.36
N TYR A 404 1.81 -7.40 -24.64
CA TYR A 404 3.02 -6.72 -25.10
C TYR A 404 3.93 -7.65 -25.90
N HIS A 405 4.24 -8.83 -25.38
CA HIS A 405 5.07 -9.83 -26.06
C HIS A 405 4.18 -10.73 -26.91
N GLU A 406 4.59 -11.03 -28.16
CA GLU A 406 3.84 -11.95 -29.05
C GLU A 406 3.62 -13.34 -28.41
N ASP A 407 4.56 -13.80 -27.62
CA ASP A 407 4.53 -15.05 -26.87
C ASP A 407 4.11 -14.87 -25.38
N GLY A 408 3.57 -13.72 -25.04
CA GLY A 408 3.20 -13.36 -23.66
C GLY A 408 2.05 -14.18 -23.07
N LEU A 409 1.30 -14.91 -23.89
CA LEU A 409 0.20 -15.78 -23.46
C LEU A 409 0.50 -17.24 -23.82
N VAL A 410 0.65 -18.11 -22.82
CA VAL A 410 0.88 -19.54 -23.01
C VAL A 410 -0.24 -20.34 -22.35
N ASN A 411 -1.00 -21.10 -23.13
CA ASN A 411 -2.15 -21.87 -22.66
C ASN A 411 -3.18 -21.02 -21.85
N VAL A 412 -3.49 -19.84 -22.37
CA VAL A 412 -4.48 -18.93 -21.75
C VAL A 412 -5.79 -19.02 -22.53
N LYS A 413 -6.88 -19.26 -21.81
CA LYS A 413 -8.24 -19.25 -22.35
C LYS A 413 -8.94 -17.94 -22.02
N ALA A 414 -9.42 -17.23 -23.02
CA ALA A 414 -10.17 -16.00 -22.87
C ALA A 414 -11.55 -16.12 -23.53
N CYS A 415 -12.62 -15.83 -22.78
CA CYS A 415 -13.99 -15.88 -23.30
C CYS A 415 -14.87 -14.77 -22.69
N ASN A 416 -15.91 -14.36 -23.42
CA ASN A 416 -16.80 -13.24 -23.07
C ASN A 416 -16.01 -11.96 -22.80
N ILE A 417 -15.18 -11.58 -23.73
CA ILE A 417 -14.35 -10.37 -23.67
C ILE A 417 -14.91 -9.34 -24.66
N HIS A 418 -15.38 -8.19 -24.15
CA HIS A 418 -16.10 -7.17 -24.92
C HIS A 418 -15.51 -5.79 -24.76
#